data_68e1a6db52d127764eae2e5eef71f126
#
_entry.id   68e1a6db52d127764eae2e5eef71f126
#
_cell.length_a   1.000
_cell.length_b   1.000
_cell.length_c   1.000
_cell.angle_alpha   90.00
_cell.angle_beta   90.00
_cell.angle_gamma   90.00
#
_symmetry.space_group_name_H-M   'P 1'
#
loop_
_entity.id
_entity.type
_entity.pdbx_description
1 polymer ?
#
loop_
_entity_poly.entity_id
_entity_poly.type
_entity_poly.pdbx_seq_one_letter_code
_entity_poly.pdbx_strand_id
1 'polypeptide(L)'
;MSKIQTLMRYAAAAAAAALVLSACGSQEPEMPWQSVSWDEAGLEMRFPCAPEFARTPVDFGMEIGSVPVSMMGCDAVDSTFAMSQWVLNDAAQADDALAFWEVAVLSQFDAVDGDDAKSGAQFVPAGAMDLPRSIRATVQGVGRAGWTVTTHGVWFARKEGDKARIYHAVIYAPKAYHQTANTFFNSIILK
;
A
#
# COMPACT_ATOMS: atom_id res chain seq x y z
N MET A 1 -39.53 47.13 34.12
CA MET A 1 -39.64 46.09 33.09
C MET A 1 -38.89 46.56 31.86
N SER A 2 -37.85 45.93 31.40
CA SER A 2 -37.27 46.12 30.06
C SER A 2 -35.72 46.06 29.90
N LYS A 3 -34.90 45.98 30.92
CA LYS A 3 -33.42 45.84 30.68
C LYS A 3 -32.88 44.39 30.77
N ILE A 4 -33.67 43.50 31.37
CA ILE A 4 -33.27 42.08 31.55
C ILE A 4 -33.61 41.25 30.30
N GLN A 5 -34.64 41.61 29.54
CA GLN A 5 -35.04 40.85 28.32
C GLN A 5 -34.15 41.12 27.13
N THR A 6 -33.43 42.23 27.09
CA THR A 6 -32.52 42.56 25.99
C THR A 6 -31.17 41.84 26.13
N LEU A 7 -30.70 41.59 27.34
CA LEU A 7 -29.47 40.84 27.61
C LEU A 7 -29.57 39.33 27.31
N MET A 8 -30.76 38.75 27.46
CA MET A 8 -31.00 37.33 27.13
C MET A 8 -31.04 37.05 25.62
N ARG A 9 -31.32 38.02 24.78
CA ARG A 9 -31.40 37.83 23.32
C ARG A 9 -30.02 37.85 22.66
N TYR A 10 -28.99 38.46 23.26
CA TYR A 10 -27.62 38.47 22.72
C TYR A 10 -26.79 37.27 23.17
N ALA A 11 -27.14 36.58 24.25
CA ALA A 11 -26.48 35.35 24.70
C ALA A 11 -26.83 34.11 23.86
N ALA A 12 -28.02 34.10 23.23
CA ALA A 12 -28.46 32.97 22.40
C ALA A 12 -27.86 33.02 20.97
N ALA A 13 -27.46 34.18 20.49
CA ALA A 13 -26.88 34.33 19.14
C ALA A 13 -25.37 33.99 19.06
N ALA A 14 -24.64 34.00 20.18
CA ALA A 14 -23.22 33.69 20.23
C ALA A 14 -22.90 32.20 20.30
N ALA A 15 -23.88 31.36 20.69
CA ALA A 15 -23.66 29.91 20.82
C ALA A 15 -23.83 29.13 19.50
N ALA A 16 -24.41 29.72 18.46
CA ALA A 16 -24.65 29.05 17.16
C ALA A 16 -23.51 29.18 16.15
N ALA A 17 -22.48 30.04 16.42
CA ALA A 17 -21.38 30.28 15.48
C ALA A 17 -20.12 29.41 15.72
N ALA A 18 -20.11 28.56 16.76
CA ALA A 18 -18.91 27.82 17.17
C ALA A 18 -18.82 26.37 16.64
N LEU A 19 -19.76 25.91 15.79
CA LEU A 19 -19.86 24.51 15.38
C LEU A 19 -19.45 24.21 13.93
N VAL A 20 -18.80 25.12 13.22
CA VAL A 20 -18.44 24.94 11.80
C VAL A 20 -16.91 24.86 11.53
N LEU A 21 -16.09 24.72 12.57
CA LEU A 21 -14.61 24.77 12.43
C LEU A 21 -13.95 23.43 12.81
N SER A 22 -14.43 22.29 12.31
CA SER A 22 -13.72 21.03 12.57
C SER A 22 -13.91 19.99 11.48
N ALA A 23 -13.67 20.32 10.21
CA ALA A 23 -13.62 19.32 9.16
C ALA A 23 -12.58 19.69 8.07
N CYS A 24 -11.39 20.14 8.48
CA CYS A 24 -10.22 20.09 7.62
C CYS A 24 -9.37 18.85 7.98
N GLY A 25 -9.98 17.67 8.01
CA GLY A 25 -9.27 16.43 7.81
C GLY A 25 -8.91 16.38 6.33
N SER A 26 -7.65 16.16 5.99
CA SER A 26 -7.21 15.90 4.62
C SER A 26 -7.98 14.68 4.11
N GLN A 27 -9.06 14.91 3.39
CA GLN A 27 -9.88 13.85 2.82
C GLN A 27 -9.04 13.14 1.77
N GLU A 28 -8.92 11.83 1.89
CA GLU A 28 -8.24 11.04 0.87
C GLU A 28 -9.03 11.11 -0.44
N PRO A 29 -8.36 11.08 -1.61
CA PRO A 29 -9.04 11.17 -2.88
C PRO A 29 -9.95 9.96 -3.10
N GLU A 30 -11.16 10.21 -3.61
CA GLU A 30 -12.03 9.14 -4.10
C GLU A 30 -11.45 8.55 -5.40
N MET A 31 -11.47 7.22 -5.50
CA MET A 31 -10.92 6.50 -6.65
C MET A 31 -11.97 5.59 -7.28
N PRO A 32 -12.02 5.49 -8.63
CA PRO A 32 -12.96 4.63 -9.36
C PRO A 32 -12.48 3.18 -9.36
N TRP A 33 -12.56 2.49 -8.21
CA TRP A 33 -12.10 1.12 -8.05
C TRP A 33 -12.80 0.14 -8.99
N GLN A 34 -12.01 -0.65 -9.72
CA GLN A 34 -12.46 -1.72 -10.61
C GLN A 34 -11.75 -3.03 -10.27
N SER A 35 -12.46 -4.17 -10.39
CA SER A 35 -11.86 -5.49 -10.21
C SER A 35 -11.05 -5.87 -11.43
N VAL A 36 -9.85 -6.40 -11.20
CA VAL A 36 -8.92 -6.91 -12.20
C VAL A 36 -8.56 -8.34 -11.84
N SER A 37 -8.80 -9.28 -12.76
CA SER A 37 -8.35 -10.66 -12.64
C SER A 37 -7.02 -10.84 -13.34
N TRP A 38 -6.07 -11.47 -12.66
CA TRP A 38 -4.76 -11.83 -13.22
C TRP A 38 -4.56 -13.33 -13.12
N ASP A 39 -5.02 -14.05 -14.14
CA ASP A 39 -5.08 -15.53 -14.13
C ASP A 39 -3.69 -16.17 -14.06
N GLU A 40 -2.68 -15.60 -14.75
CA GLU A 40 -1.29 -16.08 -14.66
C GLU A 40 -0.74 -16.01 -13.22
N ALA A 41 -1.13 -14.99 -12.48
CA ALA A 41 -0.74 -14.80 -11.08
C ALA A 41 -1.67 -15.54 -10.10
N GLY A 42 -2.80 -16.11 -10.57
CA GLY A 42 -3.80 -16.76 -9.73
C GLY A 42 -4.39 -15.82 -8.69
N LEU A 43 -4.67 -14.57 -9.06
CA LEU A 43 -5.26 -13.59 -8.16
C LEU A 43 -6.32 -12.70 -8.83
N GLU A 44 -7.14 -12.10 -8.00
CA GLU A 44 -8.00 -10.99 -8.32
C GLU A 44 -7.79 -9.88 -7.29
N MET A 45 -7.84 -8.63 -7.72
CA MET A 45 -7.76 -7.46 -6.85
C MET A 45 -8.38 -6.23 -7.50
N ARG A 46 -8.49 -5.13 -6.75
CA ARG A 46 -9.06 -3.88 -7.26
C ARG A 46 -7.96 -2.88 -7.55
N PHE A 47 -8.07 -2.22 -8.72
CA PHE A 47 -7.22 -1.10 -9.12
C PHE A 47 -8.06 0.17 -9.29
N PRO A 48 -7.48 1.37 -9.04
CA PRO A 48 -8.19 2.64 -9.27
C PRO A 48 -8.20 3.07 -10.75
N CYS A 49 -7.50 2.35 -11.62
CA CYS A 49 -7.36 2.62 -13.05
C CYS A 49 -7.10 1.31 -13.80
N ALA A 50 -7.20 1.31 -15.11
CA ALA A 50 -6.86 0.15 -15.93
C ALA A 50 -5.34 -0.07 -15.88
N PRO A 51 -4.83 -1.19 -15.31
CA PRO A 51 -3.41 -1.40 -15.19
C PRO A 51 -2.78 -1.82 -16.52
N GLU A 52 -1.55 -1.37 -16.73
CA GLU A 52 -0.67 -1.83 -17.80
C GLU A 52 0.16 -3.01 -17.28
N PHE A 53 0.49 -3.97 -18.18
CA PHE A 53 1.27 -5.14 -17.85
C PHE A 53 2.69 -4.99 -18.38
N ALA A 54 3.67 -5.40 -17.56
CA ALA A 54 5.07 -5.46 -17.92
C ALA A 54 5.71 -6.75 -17.40
N ARG A 55 6.82 -7.16 -18.03
CA ARG A 55 7.65 -8.26 -17.56
C ARG A 55 9.11 -7.86 -17.68
N THR A 56 9.84 -7.93 -16.58
CA THR A 56 11.22 -7.48 -16.52
C THR A 56 12.06 -8.52 -15.76
N PRO A 57 13.26 -8.90 -16.25
CA PRO A 57 14.16 -9.71 -15.46
C PRO A 57 14.69 -8.90 -14.28
N VAL A 58 14.62 -9.48 -13.09
CA VAL A 58 15.18 -8.92 -11.85
C VAL A 58 16.21 -9.89 -11.32
N ASP A 59 17.39 -9.40 -10.99
CA ASP A 59 18.45 -10.18 -10.37
C ASP A 59 18.32 -10.12 -8.86
N PHE A 60 17.99 -11.27 -8.26
CA PHE A 60 17.85 -11.44 -6.80
C PHE A 60 19.16 -11.92 -6.14
N GLY A 61 20.26 -11.94 -6.86
CA GLY A 61 21.56 -12.38 -6.35
C GLY A 61 21.84 -13.87 -6.57
N MET A 62 22.99 -14.34 -6.03
CA MET A 62 23.59 -15.62 -6.41
C MET A 62 22.75 -16.86 -6.10
N GLU A 63 21.94 -16.87 -5.06
CA GLU A 63 21.15 -18.05 -4.69
C GLU A 63 19.86 -18.20 -5.52
N ILE A 64 19.24 -17.09 -5.87
CA ILE A 64 17.99 -17.06 -6.65
C ILE A 64 18.28 -16.74 -8.12
N GLY A 65 19.25 -15.87 -8.38
CA GLY A 65 19.64 -15.44 -9.72
C GLY A 65 18.61 -14.49 -10.36
N SER A 66 18.69 -14.39 -11.69
CA SER A 66 17.79 -13.54 -12.46
C SER A 66 16.49 -14.27 -12.76
N VAL A 67 15.37 -13.70 -12.33
CA VAL A 67 14.03 -14.24 -12.57
C VAL A 67 13.14 -13.22 -13.31
N PRO A 68 12.24 -13.68 -14.19
CA PRO A 68 11.28 -12.79 -14.84
C PRO A 68 10.20 -12.41 -13.85
N VAL A 69 10.17 -11.16 -13.45
CA VAL A 69 9.12 -10.56 -12.63
C VAL A 69 8.05 -10.01 -13.56
N SER A 70 6.83 -10.50 -13.43
CA SER A 70 5.66 -9.94 -14.09
C SER A 70 5.00 -8.92 -13.16
N MET A 71 4.56 -7.80 -13.70
CA MET A 71 3.92 -6.73 -12.95
C MET A 71 2.75 -6.14 -13.71
N MET A 72 1.79 -5.60 -12.98
CA MET A 72 0.75 -4.73 -13.49
C MET A 72 0.67 -3.49 -12.62
N GLY A 73 0.41 -2.34 -13.22
CA GLY A 73 0.34 -1.09 -12.49
C GLY A 73 -0.31 0.02 -13.27
N CYS A 74 -0.72 1.06 -12.56
CA CYS A 74 -1.28 2.26 -13.15
C CYS A 74 -1.12 3.46 -12.21
N ASP A 75 -1.18 4.66 -12.78
CA ASP A 75 -1.15 5.92 -12.05
C ASP A 75 -2.58 6.48 -11.92
N ALA A 76 -2.95 6.85 -10.71
CA ALA A 76 -4.22 7.49 -10.42
C ALA A 76 -4.03 8.62 -9.41
N VAL A 77 -4.63 9.77 -9.72
CA VAL A 77 -4.49 11.01 -8.96
C VAL A 77 -3.01 11.43 -8.91
N ASP A 78 -2.35 11.25 -7.78
CA ASP A 78 -0.94 11.58 -7.53
C ASP A 78 -0.14 10.36 -7.05
N SER A 79 -0.67 9.16 -7.28
CA SER A 79 -0.14 7.91 -6.73
C SER A 79 0.02 6.85 -7.81
N THR A 80 1.05 6.01 -7.65
CA THR A 80 1.30 4.83 -8.48
C THR A 80 0.88 3.58 -7.72
N PHE A 81 0.09 2.72 -8.35
CA PHE A 81 -0.37 1.43 -7.84
C PHE A 81 0.26 0.32 -8.65
N ALA A 82 0.88 -0.64 -8.00
CA ALA A 82 1.47 -1.78 -8.70
C ALA A 82 1.30 -3.09 -7.91
N MET A 83 1.22 -4.18 -8.67
CA MET A 83 1.25 -5.55 -8.19
C MET A 83 2.26 -6.32 -9.03
N SER A 84 3.20 -6.98 -8.36
CA SER A 84 4.25 -7.78 -8.98
C SER A 84 4.21 -9.21 -8.49
N GLN A 85 4.60 -10.16 -9.35
CA GLN A 85 4.70 -11.56 -8.99
C GLN A 85 5.81 -12.28 -9.76
N TRP A 86 6.35 -13.34 -9.18
CA TRP A 86 7.27 -14.27 -9.82
C TRP A 86 7.24 -15.64 -9.12
N VAL A 87 7.78 -16.66 -9.77
CA VAL A 87 7.79 -18.03 -9.25
C VAL A 87 9.19 -18.38 -8.75
N LEU A 88 9.27 -18.76 -7.49
CA LEU A 88 10.45 -19.33 -6.84
C LEU A 88 10.40 -20.86 -6.95
N ASN A 89 11.51 -21.48 -7.35
CA ASN A 89 11.56 -22.93 -7.60
C ASN A 89 11.58 -23.80 -6.33
N ASP A 90 11.91 -23.23 -5.18
CA ASP A 90 11.90 -23.89 -3.89
C ASP A 90 11.07 -23.10 -2.88
N ALA A 91 9.94 -23.66 -2.46
CA ALA A 91 9.06 -22.99 -1.50
C ALA A 91 9.70 -22.79 -0.11
N ALA A 92 10.73 -23.55 0.25
CA ALA A 92 11.44 -23.38 1.52
C ALA A 92 12.20 -22.04 1.59
N GLN A 93 12.58 -21.47 0.47
CA GLN A 93 13.27 -20.18 0.38
C GLN A 93 12.32 -18.97 0.33
N ALA A 94 11.00 -19.17 0.47
CA ALA A 94 10.03 -18.10 0.26
C ALA A 94 10.20 -16.95 1.26
N ASP A 95 10.50 -17.23 2.53
CA ASP A 95 10.69 -16.19 3.54
C ASP A 95 11.92 -15.33 3.27
N ASP A 96 13.04 -15.94 2.88
CA ASP A 96 14.28 -15.24 2.50
C ASP A 96 14.07 -14.39 1.25
N ALA A 97 13.34 -14.90 0.27
CA ALA A 97 13.00 -14.17 -0.94
C ALA A 97 12.13 -12.93 -0.67
N LEU A 98 11.16 -13.04 0.25
CA LEU A 98 10.35 -11.91 0.70
C LEU A 98 11.21 -10.88 1.44
N ALA A 99 12.11 -11.32 2.34
CA ALA A 99 13.03 -10.45 3.07
C ALA A 99 13.94 -9.66 2.12
N PHE A 100 14.51 -10.35 1.13
CA PHE A 100 15.36 -9.72 0.12
C PHE A 100 14.59 -8.67 -0.68
N TRP A 101 13.38 -9.00 -1.13
CA TRP A 101 12.57 -8.07 -1.92
C TRP A 101 12.12 -6.86 -1.10
N GLU A 102 11.73 -7.05 0.15
CA GLU A 102 11.42 -5.94 1.07
C GLU A 102 12.59 -4.95 1.12
N VAL A 103 13.81 -5.46 1.39
CA VAL A 103 15.02 -4.63 1.47
C VAL A 103 15.29 -3.93 0.13
N ALA A 104 15.19 -4.65 -0.99
CA ALA A 104 15.43 -4.09 -2.32
C ALA A 104 14.47 -2.95 -2.68
N VAL A 105 13.20 -3.05 -2.28
CA VAL A 105 12.22 -1.99 -2.50
C VAL A 105 12.49 -0.79 -1.57
N LEU A 106 12.70 -1.04 -0.29
CA LEU A 106 12.86 0.02 0.70
C LEU A 106 14.20 0.77 0.56
N SER A 107 15.26 0.11 0.07
CA SER A 107 16.55 0.75 -0.18
C SER A 107 16.55 1.78 -1.33
N GLN A 108 15.45 1.90 -2.06
CA GLN A 108 15.29 2.93 -3.09
C GLN A 108 14.97 4.32 -2.52
N PHE A 109 14.69 4.41 -1.24
CA PHE A 109 14.34 5.63 -0.54
C PHE A 109 15.32 5.91 0.58
N ASP A 110 15.80 7.15 0.65
CA ASP A 110 16.53 7.63 1.82
C ASP A 110 15.54 7.75 2.98
N ALA A 111 15.80 7.05 4.08
CA ALA A 111 14.96 7.10 5.25
C ALA A 111 14.87 8.54 5.80
N VAL A 112 13.68 8.99 6.10
CA VAL A 112 13.48 10.20 6.90
C VAL A 112 13.73 9.81 8.36
N ASP A 113 14.65 10.49 9.04
CA ASP A 113 14.93 10.25 10.46
C ASP A 113 13.67 10.43 11.32
N GLY A 114 13.29 9.40 12.07
CA GLY A 114 12.17 9.41 13.01
C GLY A 114 11.62 8.03 13.31
N ASP A 115 11.11 7.83 14.51
CA ASP A 115 10.50 6.57 14.97
C ASP A 115 9.25 6.17 14.15
N ASP A 116 8.63 7.11 13.43
CA ASP A 116 7.47 6.90 12.57
C ASP A 116 7.83 6.53 11.13
N ALA A 117 9.12 6.44 10.79
CA ALA A 117 9.58 6.22 9.42
C ALA A 117 9.17 4.86 8.86
N LYS A 118 8.96 3.85 9.70
CA LYS A 118 8.51 2.51 9.30
C LYS A 118 7.49 1.96 10.30
N SER A 119 6.29 1.67 9.82
CA SER A 119 5.31 0.86 10.54
C SER A 119 5.03 -0.43 9.77
N GLY A 120 4.86 -1.56 10.48
CA GLY A 120 4.63 -2.85 9.83
C GLY A 120 3.73 -3.76 10.66
N ALA A 121 2.99 -4.63 9.98
CA ALA A 121 2.15 -5.68 10.56
C ALA A 121 2.20 -6.92 9.68
N GLN A 122 1.87 -8.09 10.26
CA GLN A 122 1.70 -9.30 9.49
C GLN A 122 0.57 -9.14 8.46
N PHE A 123 0.76 -9.69 7.26
CA PHE A 123 -0.21 -9.66 6.17
C PHE A 123 -0.26 -11.02 5.46
N VAL A 124 -1.26 -11.82 5.79
CA VAL A 124 -1.45 -13.17 5.25
C VAL A 124 -2.84 -13.26 4.61
N PRO A 125 -2.99 -12.95 3.32
CA PRO A 125 -4.24 -13.17 2.61
C PRO A 125 -4.67 -14.64 2.66
N ALA A 126 -5.98 -14.91 2.59
CA ALA A 126 -6.48 -16.29 2.56
C ALA A 126 -5.82 -17.09 1.42
N GLY A 127 -5.22 -18.25 1.73
CA GLY A 127 -4.47 -19.09 0.79
C GLY A 127 -2.99 -18.74 0.65
N ALA A 128 -2.50 -17.69 1.31
CA ALA A 128 -1.07 -17.41 1.39
C ALA A 128 -0.37 -18.28 2.45
N MET A 129 0.95 -18.37 2.32
CA MET A 129 1.82 -18.97 3.34
C MET A 129 1.92 -18.05 4.55
N ASP A 130 1.80 -18.61 5.74
CA ASP A 130 2.02 -17.89 7.00
C ASP A 130 3.53 -17.85 7.28
N LEU A 131 4.18 -16.80 6.82
CA LEU A 131 5.62 -16.60 6.92
C LEU A 131 5.94 -15.36 7.75
N PRO A 132 7.06 -15.33 8.50
CA PRO A 132 7.50 -14.14 9.24
C PRO A 132 7.62 -12.87 8.37
N ARG A 133 7.96 -13.05 7.09
CA ARG A 133 8.09 -11.96 6.10
C ARG A 133 6.85 -11.74 5.25
N SER A 134 5.73 -12.41 5.57
CA SER A 134 4.41 -12.06 5.02
C SER A 134 3.91 -10.82 5.78
N ILE A 135 4.28 -9.64 5.28
CA ILE A 135 4.10 -8.37 6.00
C ILE A 135 3.44 -7.30 5.14
N ARG A 136 2.84 -6.35 5.83
CA ARG A 136 2.49 -5.03 5.33
C ARG A 136 3.37 -4.00 6.02
N ALA A 137 3.97 -3.10 5.26
CA ALA A 137 4.75 -1.99 5.80
C ALA A 137 4.33 -0.67 5.15
N THR A 138 4.47 0.40 5.93
CA THR A 138 4.38 1.79 5.45
C THR A 138 5.69 2.47 5.81
N VAL A 139 6.32 3.07 4.81
CA VAL A 139 7.60 3.77 4.98
C VAL A 139 7.51 5.14 4.32
N GLN A 140 8.02 6.15 5.01
CA GLN A 140 8.18 7.48 4.44
C GLN A 140 9.66 7.74 4.17
N GLY A 141 9.97 8.22 2.98
CA GLY A 141 11.35 8.48 2.57
C GLY A 141 11.43 9.53 1.48
N VAL A 142 12.65 9.88 1.12
CA VAL A 142 12.93 10.77 -0.02
C VAL A 142 13.37 9.93 -1.20
N GLY A 143 12.62 9.99 -2.29
CA GLY A 143 12.98 9.32 -3.53
C GLY A 143 14.16 9.99 -4.24
N ARG A 144 14.73 9.31 -5.24
CA ARG A 144 15.91 9.80 -6.02
C ARG A 144 15.73 11.18 -6.65
N ALA A 145 14.50 11.61 -6.90
CA ALA A 145 14.18 12.93 -7.43
C ALA A 145 14.07 14.02 -6.36
N GLY A 146 14.35 13.72 -5.08
CA GLY A 146 14.31 14.66 -3.95
C GLY A 146 12.90 14.93 -3.40
N TRP A 147 11.88 14.17 -3.84
CA TRP A 147 10.51 14.30 -3.33
C TRP A 147 10.24 13.33 -2.18
N THR A 148 9.51 13.80 -1.18
CA THR A 148 8.99 12.92 -0.13
C THR A 148 7.95 11.96 -0.74
N VAL A 149 8.13 10.66 -0.48
CA VAL A 149 7.24 9.59 -0.91
C VAL A 149 6.86 8.75 0.29
N THR A 150 5.56 8.49 0.43
CA THR A 150 5.06 7.45 1.33
C THR A 150 4.86 6.18 0.51
N THR A 151 5.53 5.12 0.90
CA THR A 151 5.42 3.80 0.29
C THR A 151 4.61 2.90 1.21
N HIS A 152 3.46 2.43 0.72
CA HIS A 152 2.71 1.34 1.35
C HIS A 152 3.00 0.07 0.56
N GLY A 153 3.46 -0.99 1.21
CA GLY A 153 3.78 -2.25 0.56
C GLY A 153 3.23 -3.45 1.32
N VAL A 154 2.89 -4.51 0.58
CA VAL A 154 2.62 -5.84 1.13
C VAL A 154 3.47 -6.87 0.40
N TRP A 155 4.05 -7.80 1.15
CA TRP A 155 4.86 -8.92 0.67
C TRP A 155 4.26 -10.20 1.21
N PHE A 156 3.99 -11.17 0.35
CA PHE A 156 3.47 -12.47 0.76
C PHE A 156 3.77 -13.53 -0.31
N ALA A 157 3.58 -14.79 0.03
CA ALA A 157 3.81 -15.90 -0.88
C ALA A 157 2.65 -16.91 -0.84
N ARG A 158 2.46 -17.63 -1.95
CA ARG A 158 1.56 -18.78 -2.04
C ARG A 158 2.34 -20.03 -2.44
N LYS A 159 2.07 -21.16 -1.79
CA LYS A 159 2.68 -22.44 -2.14
C LYS A 159 2.03 -23.02 -3.39
N GLU A 160 2.84 -23.47 -4.35
CA GLU A 160 2.43 -24.11 -5.60
C GLU A 160 3.22 -25.42 -5.78
N GLY A 161 2.79 -26.49 -5.10
CA GLY A 161 3.57 -27.74 -5.01
C GLY A 161 4.87 -27.54 -4.24
N ASP A 162 6.02 -27.84 -4.86
CA ASP A 162 7.36 -27.61 -4.30
C ASP A 162 7.86 -26.16 -4.53
N LYS A 163 7.13 -25.37 -5.30
CA LYS A 163 7.43 -23.99 -5.61
C LYS A 163 6.63 -23.03 -4.75
N ALA A 164 7.05 -21.77 -4.74
CA ALA A 164 6.26 -20.67 -4.21
C ALA A 164 6.08 -19.58 -5.27
N ARG A 165 4.91 -18.98 -5.31
CA ARG A 165 4.69 -17.71 -6.01
C ARG A 165 4.82 -16.60 -5.01
N ILE A 166 5.70 -15.66 -5.33
CA ILE A 166 6.01 -14.50 -4.52
C ILE A 166 5.23 -13.32 -5.06
N TYR A 167 4.64 -12.53 -4.16
CA TYR A 167 3.83 -11.38 -4.50
C TYR A 167 4.31 -10.13 -3.75
N HIS A 168 4.23 -9.01 -4.43
CA HIS A 168 4.45 -7.69 -3.84
C HIS A 168 3.46 -6.70 -4.45
N ALA A 169 2.60 -6.13 -3.63
CA ALA A 169 1.76 -5.00 -4.04
C ALA A 169 2.23 -3.73 -3.34
N VAL A 170 2.20 -2.60 -4.06
CA VAL A 170 2.76 -1.34 -3.57
C VAL A 170 1.94 -0.15 -4.04
N ILE A 171 1.88 0.88 -3.19
CA ILE A 171 1.42 2.22 -3.53
C ILE A 171 2.56 3.19 -3.22
N TYR A 172 2.93 4.00 -4.20
CA TYR A 172 3.79 5.16 -4.02
C TYR A 172 2.92 6.41 -4.06
N ALA A 173 2.91 7.19 -2.98
CA ALA A 173 2.06 8.38 -2.84
C ALA A 173 2.81 9.52 -2.17
N PRO A 174 2.43 10.80 -2.38
CA PRO A 174 3.04 11.93 -1.69
C PRO A 174 2.62 12.03 -0.22
N LYS A 175 1.58 11.27 0.20
CA LYS A 175 1.01 11.26 1.54
C LYS A 175 0.60 9.85 1.95
N ALA A 176 0.46 9.64 3.26
CA ALA A 176 -0.02 8.38 3.82
C ALA A 176 -1.54 8.23 3.63
N TYR A 177 -1.98 7.76 2.47
CA TYR A 177 -3.37 7.46 2.15
C TYR A 177 -3.78 6.10 2.73
N HIS A 178 -4.07 6.06 4.03
CA HIS A 178 -4.34 4.80 4.75
C HIS A 178 -5.60 4.07 4.30
N GLN A 179 -6.69 4.79 3.99
CA GLN A 179 -7.94 4.18 3.53
C GLN A 179 -7.79 3.63 2.12
N THR A 180 -7.12 4.38 1.24
CA THR A 180 -6.75 3.95 -0.11
C THR A 180 -5.90 2.69 -0.06
N ALA A 181 -4.87 2.65 0.78
CA ALA A 181 -4.01 1.49 0.97
C ALA A 181 -4.79 0.28 1.52
N ASN A 182 -5.70 0.50 2.48
CA ASN A 182 -6.58 -0.56 2.98
C ASN A 182 -7.49 -1.12 1.88
N THR A 183 -8.09 -0.26 1.06
CA THR A 183 -8.97 -0.68 -0.04
C THR A 183 -8.20 -1.52 -1.06
N PHE A 184 -6.99 -1.09 -1.42
CA PHE A 184 -6.13 -1.77 -2.38
C PHE A 184 -5.68 -3.14 -1.89
N PHE A 185 -5.05 -3.22 -0.71
CA PHE A 185 -4.49 -4.48 -0.21
C PHE A 185 -5.54 -5.47 0.27
N ASN A 186 -6.61 -5.02 0.92
CA ASN A 186 -7.68 -5.91 1.37
C ASN A 186 -8.53 -6.45 0.21
N SER A 187 -8.37 -5.93 -1.00
CA SER A 187 -9.02 -6.44 -2.20
C SER A 187 -8.32 -7.64 -2.82
N ILE A 188 -7.13 -8.02 -2.33
CA ILE A 188 -6.36 -9.14 -2.87
C ILE A 188 -7.04 -10.47 -2.50
N ILE A 189 -7.39 -11.24 -3.53
CA ILE A 189 -8.00 -12.57 -3.42
C ILE A 189 -7.12 -13.54 -4.22
N LEU A 190 -6.55 -14.54 -3.56
CA LEU A 190 -5.85 -15.65 -4.22
C LEU A 190 -6.86 -16.69 -4.70
N LYS A 191 -6.67 -17.18 -5.93
CA LYS A 191 -7.54 -18.17 -6.61
C LYS A 191 -6.93 -19.56 -6.60
#